data_93c32df9050a431e9be33b6aaa654dda
#
_entry.id   93c32df9050a431e9be33b6aaa654dda
#
_cell.length_a   1.000
_cell.length_b   1.000
_cell.length_c   1.000
_cell.angle_alpha   90.00
_cell.angle_beta   90.00
_cell.angle_gamma   90.00
#
_symmetry.space_group_name_H-M   'P 1'
#
loop_
_entity.id
_entity.type
_entity.pdbx_description
1 polymer ?
#
loop_
_entity_poly.entity_id
_entity_poly.type
_entity_poly.pdbx_seq_one_letter_code
_entity_poly.pdbx_strand_id
1 'polypeptide(L)' 'MSIENIVGLIVAVCLVVYLVLCLSFPERF' A
#
# COMPACT_ATOMS: atom_id res chain seq x y z
N MET A 1 -10.03 -15.17 -11.50
CA MET A 1 -9.15 -14.56 -10.50
C MET A 1 -7.90 -15.36 -10.32
N SER A 2 -6.80 -14.76 -10.51
CA SER A 2 -5.54 -15.46 -10.40
C SER A 2 -4.76 -14.86 -9.22
N ILE A 3 -3.79 -15.63 -8.78
CA ILE A 3 -2.95 -15.19 -7.67
C ILE A 3 -2.28 -13.88 -8.01
N GLU A 4 -1.95 -13.70 -9.26
CA GLU A 4 -1.30 -12.47 -9.68
C GLU A 4 -2.17 -11.25 -9.38
N ASN A 5 -3.45 -11.38 -9.62
CA ASN A 5 -4.37 -10.28 -9.36
C ASN A 5 -4.44 -9.98 -7.87
N ILE A 6 -4.51 -11.04 -7.07
CA ILE A 6 -4.60 -10.86 -5.63
C ILE A 6 -3.35 -10.20 -5.10
N VAL A 7 -2.20 -10.67 -5.54
CA VAL A 7 -0.93 -10.09 -5.09
C VAL A 7 -0.84 -8.63 -5.50
N GLY A 8 -1.25 -8.34 -6.72
CA GLY A 8 -1.23 -6.96 -7.19
C GLY A 8 -2.11 -6.06 -6.35
N LEU A 9 -3.28 -6.57 -5.98
CA LEU A 9 -4.20 -5.79 -5.16
C LEU A 9 -3.60 -5.51 -3.79
N ILE A 10 -3.01 -6.51 -3.19
CA ILE A 10 -2.41 -6.35 -1.87
C ILE A 10 -1.30 -5.30 -1.93
N VAL A 11 -0.45 -5.41 -2.92
CA VAL A 11 0.65 -4.46 -3.07
C VAL A 11 0.11 -3.05 -3.29
N ALA A 12 -0.90 -2.94 -4.13
CA ALA A 12 -1.47 -1.62 -4.42
C ALA A 12 -2.04 -0.99 -3.15
N VAL A 13 -2.78 -1.77 -2.37
CA VAL A 13 -3.37 -1.27 -1.14
C VAL A 13 -2.27 -0.84 -0.18
N CYS A 14 -1.24 -1.66 -0.06
CA CYS A 14 -0.13 -1.34 0.84
C CYS A 14 0.53 -0.03 0.44
N LEU A 15 0.73 0.16 -0.86
CA LEU A 15 1.37 1.38 -1.35
C LEU A 15 0.51 2.60 -1.04
N VAL A 16 -0.79 2.48 -1.27
CA VAL A 16 -1.70 3.59 -1.02
C VAL A 16 -1.68 3.95 0.47
N VAL A 17 -1.78 2.95 1.31
CA VAL A 17 -1.77 3.18 2.75
C VAL A 17 -0.44 3.81 3.17
N TYR A 18 0.64 3.32 2.60
CA TYR A 18 1.95 3.87 2.91
C TYR A 18 2.03 5.36 2.56
N LEU A 19 1.52 5.70 1.39
CA LEU A 19 1.54 7.09 0.95
C LEU A 19 0.70 7.96 1.87
N VAL A 20 -0.47 7.46 2.25
CA VAL A 20 -1.35 8.21 3.13
C VAL A 20 -0.67 8.45 4.47
N LEU A 21 -0.01 7.42 4.98
CA LEU A 21 0.69 7.55 6.25
C LEU A 21 1.81 8.56 6.15
N CYS A 22 2.52 8.55 5.03
CA CYS A 22 3.61 9.48 4.84
C CYS A 22 3.12 10.92 4.82
N LEU A 23 1.93 11.12 4.28
CA LEU A 23 1.35 12.46 4.22
C LEU A 23 0.83 12.89 5.57
N SER A 24 0.19 11.98 6.27
CA SER A 24 -0.41 12.31 7.57
C SER A 24 0.62 12.30 8.67
N PHE A 25 1.37 11.22 8.76
CA PHE A 25 2.37 11.09 9.83
C PHE A 25 3.68 10.63 9.25
N PRO A 26 4.46 11.54 8.72
CA PRO A 26 5.78 11.19 8.17
C PRO A 26 6.76 10.86 9.29
N GLU A 27 6.30 10.17 10.29
CA GLU A 27 7.14 9.88 11.45
C GLU A 27 7.93 8.61 11.30
N ARG A 28 7.87 8.03 10.13
CA ARG A 28 8.64 6.83 9.92
C ARG A 28 10.10 7.08 10.14
N PHE A 29 10.45 8.17 10.48
CA PHE A 29 11.81 8.58 10.70
C PHE A 29 12.45 8.95 9.39
#